data_bcfaa325bdabc2dfec6e7470cd8702d4
#
_entry.id   bcfaa325bdabc2dfec6e7470cd8702d4
#
_cell.length_a   1.000
_cell.length_b   1.000
_cell.length_c   1.000
_cell.angle_alpha   90.00
_cell.angle_beta   90.00
_cell.angle_gamma   90.00
#
_symmetry.space_group_name_H-M   'P 1'
#
loop_
_entity.id
_entity.type
_entity.pdbx_description
1 polymer ?
#
loop_
_entity_poly.entity_id
_entity_poly.type
_entity_poly.pdbx_seq_one_letter_code
_entity_poly.pdbx_strand_id
1 'polypeptide(L)'
;MDSRDSRKYCLTLHMKTIINVKWRMKKLLLTLLAVWCMRATAGAQAFDEHFVDSTLRLDYVLAGNNHEQQAYFCKASKMSRWAGRKNRLAEMPLKGNGQLILSDHATGRQLYVHTFSTLFQEWQATEEATRVNRAFNVSFNVPLPKHLVDVNITLTDFHGKVVGQLQHTVNPADILIRQVKEPQLPFRYVWKGQVQSDGEPDITRCIDLAIVAEGYTDSQMEKFYTDCQRVVDALFAHEPFTSMKSRFNVVAVAAESADSGPSIPHLGRWQSTAVGTHYDTFYSNRYLMTHDMHRLYDLLAGIPFEHIIVLVNSDIYGGGGIYNHLTVTTSDHPMFRQVLVHEFGHAYAGLGDEYFYDDSYETMYPADTEPWEPNLTTLKDFGSKWADMLPKDTPIPTPPAKIPDYRKVKTEAERQQLNAATQRVGVFEGGGYQSKGVYRPAQECRMKINEVENFCPVCSRALVRITDFYTSQHNSHK
;
A
#
# COMPACT_ATOMS: atom_id res chain seq x y z
N MET A 1 66.69 -50.28 16.18
CA MET A 1 65.82 -49.58 15.19
C MET A 1 65.34 -48.28 15.84
N ASP A 2 65.74 -47.19 15.27
CA ASP A 2 65.99 -45.93 15.92
C ASP A 2 64.67 -45.09 16.08
N SER A 3 64.42 -44.68 17.29
CA SER A 3 63.21 -43.92 17.70
C SER A 3 63.18 -42.45 17.12
N ARG A 4 64.20 -42.09 16.32
CA ARG A 4 64.27 -40.74 15.71
C ARG A 4 63.51 -40.61 14.39
N ASP A 5 63.32 -41.72 13.68
CA ASP A 5 62.66 -41.68 12.36
C ASP A 5 61.11 -41.57 12.44
N SER A 6 60.56 -42.17 13.51
CA SER A 6 59.09 -42.11 13.72
C SER A 6 58.54 -40.69 14.05
N ARG A 7 59.40 -39.85 14.72
CA ARG A 7 59.03 -38.47 15.05
C ARG A 7 59.00 -37.49 13.82
N LYS A 8 59.98 -37.75 12.90
CA LYS A 8 60.04 -36.95 11.67
C LYS A 8 58.83 -37.21 10.72
N TYR A 9 58.41 -38.49 10.63
CA TYR A 9 57.22 -38.86 9.83
C TYR A 9 55.90 -38.28 10.41
N CYS A 10 55.75 -38.29 11.73
CA CYS A 10 54.59 -37.77 12.39
C CYS A 10 54.47 -36.23 12.27
N LEU A 11 55.58 -35.49 12.36
CA LEU A 11 55.63 -34.05 12.20
C LEU A 11 55.35 -33.63 10.74
N THR A 12 55.78 -34.36 9.73
CA THR A 12 55.56 -34.08 8.30
C THR A 12 54.11 -34.36 7.91
N LEU A 13 53.47 -35.38 8.49
CA LEU A 13 52.04 -35.66 8.26
C LEU A 13 51.15 -34.58 8.89
N HIS A 14 51.48 -34.15 10.14
CA HIS A 14 50.78 -33.09 10.84
C HIS A 14 50.88 -31.74 10.12
N MET A 15 52.06 -31.37 9.61
CA MET A 15 52.22 -30.13 8.81
C MET A 15 51.47 -30.18 7.48
N LYS A 16 51.46 -31.33 6.77
CA LYS A 16 50.66 -31.47 5.52
C LYS A 16 49.16 -31.38 5.77
N THR A 17 48.68 -31.90 6.91
CA THR A 17 47.25 -31.80 7.28
C THR A 17 46.87 -30.35 7.63
N ILE A 18 47.70 -29.63 8.39
CA ILE A 18 47.49 -28.22 8.72
C ILE A 18 47.51 -27.31 7.47
N ILE A 19 48.41 -27.57 6.54
CA ILE A 19 48.49 -26.82 5.28
C ILE A 19 47.27 -27.07 4.41
N ASN A 20 46.78 -28.32 4.32
CA ASN A 20 45.56 -28.66 3.57
C ASN A 20 44.30 -28.06 4.21
N VAL A 21 44.18 -28.00 5.52
CA VAL A 21 43.06 -27.36 6.22
C VAL A 21 43.09 -25.85 6.00
N LYS A 22 44.23 -25.19 6.12
CA LYS A 22 44.39 -23.76 5.82
C LYS A 22 44.08 -23.42 4.36
N TRP A 23 44.44 -24.28 3.40
CA TRP A 23 44.14 -24.08 1.99
C TRP A 23 42.65 -24.28 1.67
N ARG A 24 41.99 -25.26 2.28
CA ARG A 24 40.54 -25.47 2.19
C ARG A 24 39.77 -24.35 2.84
N MET A 25 40.19 -23.84 4.00
CA MET A 25 39.59 -22.67 4.64
C MET A 25 39.74 -21.40 3.79
N LYS A 26 40.91 -21.15 3.17
CA LYS A 26 41.10 -20.03 2.24
C LYS A 26 40.19 -20.14 1.00
N LYS A 27 40.04 -21.35 0.43
CA LYS A 27 39.09 -21.56 -0.69
C LYS A 27 37.66 -21.35 -0.26
N LEU A 28 37.23 -21.80 0.92
CA LEU A 28 35.90 -21.58 1.47
C LEU A 28 35.65 -20.10 1.74
N LEU A 29 36.64 -19.37 2.30
CA LEU A 29 36.56 -17.94 2.52
C LEU A 29 36.46 -17.15 1.20
N LEU A 30 37.24 -17.54 0.18
CA LEU A 30 37.19 -16.93 -1.16
C LEU A 30 35.89 -17.22 -1.88
N THR A 31 35.27 -18.41 -1.73
CA THR A 31 33.98 -18.73 -2.26
C THR A 31 32.87 -17.99 -1.51
N LEU A 32 32.96 -17.85 -0.20
CA LEU A 32 32.02 -17.06 0.60
C LEU A 32 32.14 -15.55 0.28
N LEU A 33 33.37 -15.02 0.08
CA LEU A 33 33.58 -13.65 -0.37
C LEU A 33 33.05 -13.42 -1.80
N ALA A 34 33.24 -14.37 -2.72
CA ALA A 34 32.74 -14.30 -4.08
C ALA A 34 31.19 -14.37 -4.11
N VAL A 35 30.55 -15.20 -3.27
CA VAL A 35 29.09 -15.25 -3.09
C VAL A 35 28.58 -13.97 -2.41
N TRP A 36 29.35 -13.40 -1.48
CA TRP A 36 29.01 -12.12 -0.84
C TRP A 36 29.18 -10.94 -1.80
N CYS A 37 30.24 -10.91 -2.61
CA CYS A 37 30.41 -9.91 -3.68
C CYS A 37 29.37 -10.05 -4.79
N MET A 38 28.89 -11.25 -5.12
CA MET A 38 27.78 -11.43 -6.07
C MET A 38 26.41 -11.00 -5.51
N ARG A 39 26.24 -10.97 -4.18
CA ARG A 39 25.05 -10.36 -3.54
C ARG A 39 25.16 -8.84 -3.39
N ALA A 40 26.36 -8.27 -3.38
CA ALA A 40 26.59 -6.84 -3.23
C ALA A 40 26.47 -6.02 -4.53
N THR A 41 26.28 -6.67 -5.69
CA THR A 41 26.01 -6.02 -6.97
C THR A 41 24.59 -6.33 -7.46
N ALA A 42 23.59 -6.27 -6.57
CA ALA A 42 22.25 -5.88 -7.00
C ALA A 42 22.32 -4.37 -7.30
N GLY A 43 23.04 -4.01 -8.35
CA GLY A 43 23.07 -2.66 -8.88
C GLY A 43 21.65 -2.22 -9.13
N ALA A 44 21.33 -0.97 -8.82
CA ALA A 44 20.04 -0.38 -9.14
C ALA A 44 19.72 -0.70 -10.60
N GLN A 45 18.64 -1.44 -10.81
CA GLN A 45 18.22 -1.89 -12.13
C GLN A 45 17.79 -0.63 -12.89
N ALA A 46 18.50 -0.28 -13.96
CA ALA A 46 18.16 0.87 -14.76
C ALA A 46 16.79 0.64 -15.40
N PHE A 47 15.84 1.53 -15.15
CA PHE A 47 14.49 1.47 -15.73
C PHE A 47 14.56 1.23 -17.25
N ASP A 48 15.38 2.05 -17.94
CA ASP A 48 15.51 2.03 -19.40
C ASP A 48 16.16 0.75 -19.95
N GLU A 49 16.73 -0.12 -19.13
CA GLU A 49 17.25 -1.42 -19.55
C GLU A 49 16.11 -2.37 -19.90
N HIS A 50 15.04 -2.39 -19.12
CA HIS A 50 13.97 -3.38 -19.20
C HIS A 50 12.62 -2.81 -19.62
N PHE A 51 12.39 -1.51 -19.46
CA PHE A 51 11.09 -0.87 -19.65
C PHE A 51 11.15 0.29 -20.64
N VAL A 52 9.98 0.59 -21.21
CA VAL A 52 9.71 1.80 -21.99
C VAL A 52 8.94 2.77 -21.10
N ASP A 53 9.11 4.07 -21.30
CA ASP A 53 8.35 5.10 -20.58
C ASP A 53 6.87 5.13 -21.02
N SER A 54 6.19 4.03 -20.73
CA SER A 54 4.79 3.75 -21.05
C SER A 54 4.21 2.82 -19.99
N THR A 55 2.90 2.82 -19.84
CA THR A 55 2.18 1.95 -18.91
C THR A 55 1.62 0.74 -19.61
N LEU A 56 1.79 -0.44 -19.01
CA LEU A 56 1.03 -1.65 -19.29
C LEU A 56 -0.01 -1.81 -18.17
N ARG A 57 -1.28 -1.69 -18.52
CA ARG A 57 -2.39 -2.03 -17.60
C ARG A 57 -2.75 -3.48 -17.78
N LEU A 58 -2.90 -4.20 -16.69
CA LEU A 58 -3.31 -5.59 -16.60
C LEU A 58 -4.59 -5.68 -15.78
N ASP A 59 -5.67 -6.19 -16.38
CA ASP A 59 -6.96 -6.37 -15.74
C ASP A 59 -7.19 -7.83 -15.40
N TYR A 60 -7.65 -8.07 -14.16
CA TYR A 60 -7.95 -9.40 -13.65
C TYR A 60 -9.29 -9.42 -12.91
N VAL A 61 -9.79 -10.63 -12.69
CA VAL A 61 -10.84 -10.92 -11.73
C VAL A 61 -10.26 -11.82 -10.65
N LEU A 62 -10.45 -11.43 -9.39
CA LEU A 62 -10.22 -12.29 -8.24
C LEU A 62 -11.55 -12.92 -7.86
N ALA A 63 -11.58 -14.24 -7.64
CA ALA A 63 -12.80 -14.97 -7.37
C ALA A 63 -12.57 -16.08 -6.34
N GLY A 64 -13.63 -16.47 -5.63
CA GLY A 64 -13.60 -17.53 -4.64
C GLY A 64 -14.53 -17.27 -3.47
N ASN A 65 -14.13 -17.78 -2.31
CA ASN A 65 -14.87 -17.69 -1.04
C ASN A 65 -13.86 -17.51 0.11
N ASN A 66 -14.27 -17.76 1.35
CA ASN A 66 -13.38 -17.62 2.52
C ASN A 66 -12.24 -18.66 2.58
N HIS A 67 -12.24 -19.69 1.74
CA HIS A 67 -11.22 -20.76 1.71
C HIS A 67 -10.37 -20.74 0.44
N GLU A 68 -10.96 -20.32 -0.68
CA GLU A 68 -10.35 -20.40 -2.00
C GLU A 68 -10.21 -18.99 -2.61
N GLN A 69 -9.04 -18.73 -3.15
CA GLN A 69 -8.75 -17.51 -3.90
C GLN A 69 -8.15 -17.89 -5.27
N GLN A 70 -8.73 -17.36 -6.31
CA GLN A 70 -8.26 -17.55 -7.68
C GLN A 70 -8.18 -16.20 -8.39
N ALA A 71 -7.20 -16.06 -9.28
CA ALA A 71 -7.04 -14.88 -10.13
C ALA A 71 -7.17 -15.31 -11.60
N TYR A 72 -7.89 -14.52 -12.40
CA TYR A 72 -8.08 -14.76 -13.82
C TYR A 72 -7.70 -13.53 -14.60
N PHE A 73 -6.84 -13.70 -15.63
CA PHE A 73 -6.48 -12.62 -16.53
C PHE A 73 -7.63 -12.30 -17.49
N CYS A 74 -7.94 -11.01 -17.65
CA CYS A 74 -9.02 -10.54 -18.51
C CYS A 74 -8.49 -9.91 -19.79
N LYS A 75 -7.67 -8.87 -19.66
CA LYS A 75 -7.12 -8.11 -20.80
C LYS A 75 -5.88 -7.33 -20.41
N ALA A 76 -5.13 -6.88 -21.40
CA ALA A 76 -4.06 -5.91 -21.25
C ALA A 76 -4.30 -4.67 -22.14
N SER A 77 -3.81 -3.51 -21.71
CA SER A 77 -3.84 -2.26 -22.47
C SER A 77 -2.54 -1.50 -22.29
N LYS A 78 -2.13 -0.72 -23.29
CA LYS A 78 -0.96 0.17 -23.25
C LYS A 78 -1.40 1.62 -23.21
N MET A 79 -0.68 2.44 -22.46
CA MET A 79 -0.87 3.89 -22.36
C MET A 79 0.45 4.62 -22.55
N SER A 80 0.40 5.88 -22.96
CA SER A 80 1.54 6.61 -23.52
C SER A 80 2.62 7.01 -22.51
N ARG A 81 2.35 7.03 -21.20
CA ARG A 81 3.31 7.45 -20.17
C ARG A 81 3.29 6.50 -18.98
N TRP A 82 4.44 6.42 -18.29
CA TRP A 82 4.56 5.77 -17.01
C TRP A 82 4.69 6.83 -15.91
N ALA A 83 3.72 6.90 -15.01
CA ALA A 83 3.70 7.83 -13.89
C ALA A 83 4.29 7.24 -12.59
N GLY A 84 4.50 5.92 -12.53
CA GLY A 84 5.01 5.26 -11.33
C GLY A 84 6.53 5.36 -11.18
N ARG A 85 7.03 4.80 -10.09
CA ARG A 85 8.46 4.81 -9.76
C ARG A 85 9.33 4.21 -10.85
N LYS A 86 10.49 4.82 -11.10
CA LYS A 86 11.54 4.31 -12.01
C LYS A 86 12.75 3.73 -11.25
N ASN A 87 12.76 3.83 -9.93
CA ASN A 87 13.80 3.31 -9.04
C ASN A 87 13.23 2.22 -8.14
N ARG A 88 14.11 1.39 -7.55
CA ARG A 88 13.74 0.36 -6.58
C ARG A 88 12.64 -0.59 -7.11
N LEU A 89 12.67 -0.88 -8.42
CA LEU A 89 11.60 -1.57 -9.15
C LEU A 89 11.30 -2.97 -8.59
N ALA A 90 12.35 -3.71 -8.20
CA ALA A 90 12.25 -5.06 -7.66
C ALA A 90 12.14 -5.10 -6.13
N GLU A 91 12.04 -3.94 -5.46
CA GLU A 91 11.91 -3.85 -4.00
C GLU A 91 10.45 -3.75 -3.59
N MET A 92 10.15 -4.30 -2.41
CA MET A 92 8.82 -4.35 -1.82
C MET A 92 8.78 -3.46 -0.57
N PRO A 93 8.00 -2.36 -0.57
CA PRO A 93 7.96 -1.46 0.59
C PRO A 93 7.18 -2.05 1.76
N LEU A 94 6.06 -2.70 1.46
CA LEU A 94 5.20 -3.44 2.39
C LEU A 94 4.72 -4.72 1.72
N LYS A 95 4.41 -5.73 2.51
CA LYS A 95 4.00 -7.04 1.99
C LYS A 95 2.60 -7.00 1.35
N GLY A 96 1.63 -6.36 1.99
CA GLY A 96 0.22 -6.45 1.61
C GLY A 96 -0.32 -7.88 1.72
N ASN A 97 -1.53 -8.09 1.20
CA ASN A 97 -2.13 -9.42 1.07
C ASN A 97 -2.00 -10.00 -0.34
N GLY A 98 -1.54 -9.20 -1.31
CA GLY A 98 -1.32 -9.60 -2.68
C GLY A 98 -0.04 -9.02 -3.26
N GLN A 99 0.55 -9.74 -4.21
CA GLN A 99 1.76 -9.34 -4.90
C GLN A 99 1.63 -9.63 -6.39
N LEU A 100 2.02 -8.67 -7.22
CA LEU A 100 2.22 -8.83 -8.65
C LEU A 100 3.71 -8.64 -8.94
N ILE A 101 4.33 -9.65 -9.54
CA ILE A 101 5.75 -9.65 -9.88
C ILE A 101 5.89 -9.79 -11.39
N LEU A 102 6.65 -8.89 -12.02
CA LEU A 102 7.13 -9.08 -13.39
C LEU A 102 8.53 -9.67 -13.35
N SER A 103 8.75 -10.76 -14.09
CA SER A 103 10.06 -11.37 -14.26
C SER A 103 10.41 -11.44 -15.75
N ASP A 104 11.67 -11.25 -16.08
CA ASP A 104 12.18 -11.49 -17.43
C ASP A 104 11.97 -12.96 -17.81
N HIS A 105 11.28 -13.21 -18.91
CA HIS A 105 10.89 -14.56 -19.32
C HIS A 105 12.10 -15.46 -19.61
N ALA A 106 13.18 -14.90 -20.16
CA ALA A 106 14.34 -15.68 -20.55
C ALA A 106 15.24 -16.08 -19.37
N THR A 107 15.34 -15.18 -18.37
CA THR A 107 16.28 -15.33 -17.25
C THR A 107 15.61 -15.64 -15.91
N GLY A 108 14.32 -15.41 -15.78
CA GLY A 108 13.57 -15.50 -14.52
C GLY A 108 13.90 -14.35 -13.54
N ARG A 109 14.72 -13.37 -13.93
CA ARG A 109 15.09 -12.25 -13.07
C ARG A 109 13.87 -11.39 -12.78
N GLN A 110 13.62 -11.10 -11.49
CA GLN A 110 12.57 -10.19 -11.06
C GLN A 110 12.89 -8.75 -11.52
N LEU A 111 11.95 -8.13 -12.25
CA LEU A 111 12.08 -6.81 -12.83
C LEU A 111 11.27 -5.75 -12.09
N TYR A 112 10.06 -6.09 -11.64
CA TYR A 112 9.15 -5.15 -10.98
C TYR A 112 8.28 -5.88 -9.96
N VAL A 113 7.98 -5.21 -8.87
CA VAL A 113 7.06 -5.70 -7.83
C VAL A 113 6.03 -4.63 -7.51
N HIS A 114 4.77 -5.05 -7.46
CA HIS A 114 3.65 -4.27 -6.96
C HIS A 114 2.95 -5.08 -5.86
N THR A 115 2.82 -4.48 -4.66
CA THR A 115 2.13 -5.11 -3.52
C THR A 115 0.84 -4.36 -3.24
N PHE A 116 -0.20 -5.07 -2.84
CA PHE A 116 -1.55 -4.51 -2.73
C PHE A 116 -2.39 -5.28 -1.70
N SER A 117 -3.54 -4.69 -1.38
CA SER A 117 -4.70 -5.39 -0.80
C SER A 117 -5.92 -5.16 -1.68
N THR A 118 -7.03 -5.85 -1.43
CA THR A 118 -8.23 -5.75 -2.27
C THR A 118 -9.50 -5.85 -1.44
N LEU A 119 -10.57 -5.28 -1.96
CA LEU A 119 -11.91 -5.42 -1.40
C LEU A 119 -12.35 -6.91 -1.33
N PHE A 120 -11.86 -7.74 -2.26
CA PHE A 120 -12.12 -9.19 -2.22
C PHE A 120 -11.59 -9.83 -0.94
N GLN A 121 -10.40 -9.45 -0.47
CA GLN A 121 -9.80 -10.00 0.75
C GLN A 121 -10.54 -9.56 2.00
N GLU A 122 -11.06 -8.33 2.04
CA GLU A 122 -11.91 -7.89 3.14
C GLU A 122 -13.24 -8.65 3.16
N TRP A 123 -13.86 -8.84 1.98
CA TRP A 123 -15.08 -9.62 1.87
C TRP A 123 -14.91 -11.05 2.35
N GLN A 124 -13.74 -11.66 2.17
CA GLN A 124 -13.45 -13.02 2.63
C GLN A 124 -13.54 -13.18 4.16
N ALA A 125 -13.41 -12.10 4.94
CA ALA A 125 -13.62 -12.09 6.39
C ALA A 125 -15.11 -12.06 6.78
N THR A 126 -16.03 -11.88 5.83
CA THR A 126 -17.48 -11.79 6.11
C THR A 126 -18.14 -13.16 6.21
N GLU A 127 -19.29 -13.23 6.91
CA GLU A 127 -20.12 -14.43 6.96
C GLU A 127 -20.63 -14.86 5.58
N GLU A 128 -20.90 -13.89 4.68
CA GLU A 128 -21.35 -14.19 3.32
C GLU A 128 -20.33 -15.06 2.57
N ALA A 129 -19.04 -14.82 2.74
CA ALA A 129 -17.97 -15.56 2.08
C ALA A 129 -17.92 -17.06 2.47
N THR A 130 -18.54 -17.45 3.59
CA THR A 130 -18.65 -18.86 4.00
C THR A 130 -19.71 -19.62 3.21
N ARG A 131 -20.59 -18.92 2.47
CA ARG A 131 -21.78 -19.50 1.84
C ARG A 131 -21.82 -19.35 0.32
N VAL A 132 -21.15 -18.35 -0.23
CA VAL A 132 -21.18 -18.05 -1.66
C VAL A 132 -19.78 -17.80 -2.21
N ASN A 133 -19.63 -17.99 -3.52
CA ASN A 133 -18.47 -17.52 -4.27
C ASN A 133 -18.80 -16.17 -4.88
N ARG A 134 -17.86 -15.22 -4.80
CA ARG A 134 -17.95 -13.91 -5.45
C ARG A 134 -16.72 -13.62 -6.32
N ALA A 135 -16.88 -12.67 -7.20
CA ALA A 135 -15.82 -12.19 -8.10
C ALA A 135 -15.69 -10.67 -7.97
N PHE A 136 -14.44 -10.18 -7.97
CA PHE A 136 -14.08 -8.79 -7.82
C PHE A 136 -13.09 -8.39 -8.91
N ASN A 137 -13.37 -7.29 -9.59
CA ASN A 137 -12.47 -6.74 -10.57
C ASN A 137 -11.26 -6.09 -9.91
N VAL A 138 -10.08 -6.30 -10.47
CA VAL A 138 -8.85 -5.58 -10.09
C VAL A 138 -8.06 -5.20 -11.32
N SER A 139 -7.37 -4.08 -11.25
CA SER A 139 -6.50 -3.58 -12.32
C SER A 139 -5.16 -3.15 -11.74
N PHE A 140 -4.09 -3.39 -12.47
CA PHE A 140 -2.75 -2.98 -12.10
C PHE A 140 -2.08 -2.24 -13.24
N ASN A 141 -1.51 -1.08 -12.95
CA ASN A 141 -0.59 -0.39 -13.82
C ASN A 141 0.84 -0.82 -13.48
N VAL A 142 1.56 -1.27 -14.49
CA VAL A 142 2.98 -1.63 -14.41
C VAL A 142 3.75 -0.95 -15.54
N PRO A 143 5.07 -0.74 -15.42
CA PRO A 143 5.83 -0.19 -16.52
C PRO A 143 5.82 -1.16 -17.71
N LEU A 144 5.71 -0.63 -18.94
CA LEU A 144 5.67 -1.43 -20.17
C LEU A 144 7.01 -2.12 -20.42
N PRO A 145 7.11 -3.46 -20.37
CA PRO A 145 8.36 -4.15 -20.60
C PRO A 145 8.79 -4.07 -22.08
N LYS A 146 10.09 -4.13 -22.35
CA LYS A 146 10.66 -4.17 -23.71
C LYS A 146 10.58 -5.55 -24.34
N HIS A 147 10.61 -6.59 -23.50
CA HIS A 147 10.67 -8.01 -23.92
C HIS A 147 9.57 -8.81 -23.22
N LEU A 148 9.45 -10.09 -23.57
CA LEU A 148 8.55 -11.03 -22.90
C LEU A 148 8.81 -11.03 -21.39
N VAL A 149 7.75 -10.97 -20.63
CA VAL A 149 7.78 -11.08 -19.15
C VAL A 149 6.79 -12.13 -18.68
N ASP A 150 7.14 -12.78 -17.59
CA ASP A 150 6.21 -13.58 -16.81
C ASP A 150 5.60 -12.69 -15.72
N VAL A 151 4.27 -12.70 -15.65
CA VAL A 151 3.50 -12.06 -14.60
C VAL A 151 3.11 -13.11 -13.58
N ASN A 152 3.45 -12.87 -12.33
CA ASN A 152 3.11 -13.74 -11.21
C ASN A 152 2.26 -12.98 -10.21
N ILE A 153 1.02 -13.41 -9.99
CA ILE A 153 0.14 -12.90 -8.95
C ILE A 153 0.08 -13.92 -7.83
N THR A 154 0.35 -13.48 -6.61
CA THR A 154 0.25 -14.29 -5.39
C THR A 154 -0.72 -13.63 -4.43
N LEU A 155 -1.68 -14.39 -3.92
CA LEU A 155 -2.65 -13.97 -2.91
C LEU A 155 -2.40 -14.76 -1.62
N THR A 156 -2.43 -14.07 -0.48
CA THR A 156 -2.21 -14.67 0.83
C THR A 156 -3.44 -14.51 1.72
N ASP A 157 -3.64 -15.45 2.62
CA ASP A 157 -4.62 -15.34 3.71
C ASP A 157 -4.07 -14.50 4.89
N PHE A 158 -4.86 -14.38 5.95
CA PHE A 158 -4.50 -13.64 7.16
C PHE A 158 -3.33 -14.25 7.94
N HIS A 159 -2.97 -15.52 7.69
CA HIS A 159 -1.77 -16.18 8.22
C HIS A 159 -0.54 -15.92 7.32
N GLY A 160 -0.68 -15.16 6.23
CA GLY A 160 0.37 -14.94 5.25
C GLY A 160 0.71 -16.17 4.41
N LYS A 161 -0.13 -17.21 4.45
CA LYS A 161 -0.01 -18.41 3.61
C LYS A 161 -0.53 -18.10 2.21
N VAL A 162 0.17 -18.56 1.19
CA VAL A 162 -0.27 -18.46 -0.20
C VAL A 162 -1.50 -19.36 -0.41
N VAL A 163 -2.60 -18.77 -0.82
CA VAL A 163 -3.89 -19.42 -1.07
C VAL A 163 -4.39 -19.27 -2.51
N GLY A 164 -3.77 -18.39 -3.29
CA GLY A 164 -4.05 -18.22 -4.71
C GLY A 164 -2.80 -17.82 -5.48
N GLN A 165 -2.63 -18.37 -6.68
CA GLN A 165 -1.56 -18.01 -7.59
C GLN A 165 -2.06 -18.01 -9.02
N LEU A 166 -1.56 -17.04 -9.81
CA LEU A 166 -1.68 -17.03 -11.27
C LEU A 166 -0.32 -16.70 -11.87
N GLN A 167 0.10 -17.49 -12.84
CA GLN A 167 1.28 -17.18 -13.67
C GLN A 167 0.88 -17.19 -15.13
N HIS A 168 1.26 -16.15 -15.86
CA HIS A 168 1.12 -16.10 -17.33
C HIS A 168 2.19 -15.22 -17.94
N THR A 169 2.44 -15.42 -19.25
CA THR A 169 3.42 -14.64 -19.99
C THR A 169 2.72 -13.50 -20.74
N VAL A 170 3.34 -12.32 -20.77
CA VAL A 170 2.90 -11.17 -21.57
C VAL A 170 3.96 -10.86 -22.62
N ASN A 171 3.53 -10.86 -23.87
CA ASN A 171 4.31 -10.37 -24.99
C ASN A 171 3.96 -8.89 -25.25
N PRO A 172 4.84 -7.92 -24.99
CA PRO A 172 4.52 -6.52 -25.24
C PRO A 172 4.30 -6.18 -26.73
N ALA A 173 4.69 -7.07 -27.66
CA ALA A 173 4.44 -6.92 -29.09
C ALA A 173 3.10 -7.53 -29.54
N ASP A 174 2.31 -8.13 -28.65
CA ASP A 174 1.03 -8.73 -28.97
C ASP A 174 0.08 -7.66 -29.54
N ILE A 175 -0.47 -7.94 -30.73
CA ILE A 175 -1.39 -7.06 -31.47
C ILE A 175 -2.75 -6.93 -30.78
N LEU A 176 -3.11 -7.86 -29.88
CA LEU A 176 -4.36 -7.81 -29.12
C LEU A 176 -4.27 -6.88 -27.90
N ILE A 177 -3.08 -6.42 -27.52
CA ILE A 177 -2.92 -5.41 -26.46
C ILE A 177 -3.33 -4.04 -27.02
N ARG A 178 -4.51 -3.58 -26.62
CA ARG A 178 -5.08 -2.31 -27.10
C ARG A 178 -4.20 -1.12 -26.70
N GLN A 179 -3.89 -0.26 -27.66
CA GLN A 179 -3.25 1.04 -27.37
C GLN A 179 -4.30 2.09 -27.05
N VAL A 180 -4.20 2.70 -25.88
CA VAL A 180 -4.97 3.91 -25.48
C VAL A 180 -4.04 5.11 -25.63
N LYS A 181 -4.34 6.01 -26.57
CA LYS A 181 -3.43 7.10 -26.96
C LYS A 181 -3.61 8.37 -26.13
N GLU A 182 -4.85 8.71 -25.78
CA GLU A 182 -5.22 9.98 -25.17
C GLU A 182 -6.03 9.72 -23.90
N PRO A 183 -5.95 10.63 -22.91
CA PRO A 183 -6.89 10.63 -21.80
C PRO A 183 -8.34 10.70 -22.30
N GLN A 184 -9.21 9.89 -21.69
CA GLN A 184 -10.60 9.80 -22.09
C GLN A 184 -11.46 10.90 -21.45
N LEU A 185 -11.01 11.49 -20.35
CA LEU A 185 -11.73 12.49 -19.57
C LEU A 185 -10.94 13.78 -19.42
N PRO A 186 -11.64 14.91 -19.24
CA PRO A 186 -11.01 16.15 -18.82
C PRO A 186 -10.34 15.97 -17.44
N PHE A 187 -9.12 16.45 -17.33
CA PHE A 187 -8.42 16.52 -16.05
C PHE A 187 -7.60 17.80 -15.93
N ARG A 188 -7.35 18.22 -14.69
CA ARG A 188 -6.46 19.34 -14.39
C ARG A 188 -5.70 19.11 -13.08
N TYR A 189 -4.47 19.61 -13.01
CA TYR A 189 -3.72 19.63 -11.77
C TYR A 189 -4.29 20.68 -10.82
N VAL A 190 -4.67 20.24 -9.61
CA VAL A 190 -5.09 21.10 -8.51
C VAL A 190 -3.96 21.37 -7.53
N TRP A 191 -2.90 20.56 -7.60
CA TRP A 191 -1.63 20.78 -6.91
C TRP A 191 -0.47 20.24 -7.73
N LYS A 192 0.62 21.00 -7.83
CA LYS A 192 1.89 20.58 -8.44
C LYS A 192 2.98 20.68 -7.38
N GLY A 193 3.59 19.54 -7.01
CA GLY A 193 4.64 19.48 -5.99
C GLY A 193 5.97 20.02 -6.50
N GLN A 194 6.55 19.32 -7.47
CA GLN A 194 7.71 19.77 -8.21
C GLN A 194 7.33 19.97 -9.68
N VAL A 195 7.94 20.96 -10.29
CA VAL A 195 7.72 21.27 -11.70
C VAL A 195 9.03 21.19 -12.47
N GLN A 196 8.92 20.80 -13.72
CA GLN A 196 10.03 20.82 -14.69
C GLN A 196 10.30 22.25 -15.17
N SER A 197 11.35 22.45 -15.98
CA SER A 197 11.73 23.76 -16.51
C SER A 197 10.68 24.41 -17.41
N ASP A 198 9.77 23.61 -17.97
CA ASP A 198 8.65 24.07 -18.82
C ASP A 198 7.36 24.37 -17.99
N GLY A 199 7.42 24.21 -16.66
CA GLY A 199 6.28 24.44 -15.75
C GLY A 199 5.32 23.24 -15.63
N GLU A 200 5.60 22.13 -16.33
CA GLU A 200 4.83 20.90 -16.19
C GLU A 200 5.18 20.16 -14.89
N PRO A 201 4.23 19.42 -14.29
CA PRO A 201 4.49 18.65 -13.08
C PRO A 201 5.53 17.56 -13.35
N ASP A 202 6.42 17.36 -12.38
CA ASP A 202 7.41 16.29 -12.47
C ASP A 202 6.83 14.97 -11.95
N ILE A 203 6.25 14.17 -12.85
CA ILE A 203 5.66 12.85 -12.55
C ILE A 203 6.73 11.77 -12.24
N THR A 204 8.01 12.08 -12.34
CA THR A 204 9.10 11.13 -12.04
C THR A 204 9.70 11.32 -10.66
N ARG A 205 9.47 12.50 -10.04
CA ARG A 205 9.96 12.87 -8.71
C ARG A 205 8.86 13.04 -7.69
N CYS A 206 7.61 13.16 -8.15
CA CYS A 206 6.44 13.28 -7.29
C CYS A 206 5.60 12.02 -7.38
N ILE A 207 4.82 11.79 -6.36
CA ILE A 207 3.74 10.80 -6.32
C ILE A 207 2.50 11.47 -6.88
N ASP A 208 1.89 10.85 -7.88
CA ASP A 208 0.71 11.38 -8.54
C ASP A 208 -0.58 10.83 -7.90
N LEU A 209 -1.39 11.72 -7.31
CA LEU A 209 -2.69 11.39 -6.72
C LEU A 209 -3.79 11.80 -7.70
N ALA A 210 -4.61 10.85 -8.15
CA ALA A 210 -5.80 11.14 -8.95
C ALA A 210 -7.04 11.23 -8.06
N ILE A 211 -7.72 12.38 -8.07
CA ILE A 211 -9.04 12.56 -7.45
C ILE A 211 -10.08 12.37 -8.55
N VAL A 212 -10.93 11.36 -8.42
CA VAL A 212 -11.99 11.02 -9.39
C VAL A 212 -13.32 11.48 -8.88
N ALA A 213 -14.09 12.21 -9.72
CA ALA A 213 -15.44 12.63 -9.40
C ALA A 213 -16.39 11.42 -9.37
N GLU A 214 -17.21 11.33 -8.31
CA GLU A 214 -18.23 10.29 -8.19
C GLU A 214 -19.52 10.86 -7.62
N GLY A 215 -20.62 10.63 -8.33
CA GLY A 215 -21.93 11.22 -7.98
C GLY A 215 -21.99 12.73 -8.21
N TYR A 216 -21.14 13.30 -9.06
CA TYR A 216 -21.24 14.66 -9.56
C TYR A 216 -21.79 14.64 -10.98
N THR A 217 -22.91 15.32 -11.22
CA THR A 217 -23.43 15.53 -12.56
C THR A 217 -22.66 16.64 -13.30
N ASP A 218 -22.85 16.78 -14.60
CA ASP A 218 -22.24 17.85 -15.40
C ASP A 218 -22.39 19.24 -14.75
N SER A 219 -23.59 19.57 -14.30
CA SER A 219 -23.87 20.85 -13.64
C SER A 219 -23.15 21.02 -12.28
N GLN A 220 -22.57 19.97 -11.72
CA GLN A 220 -21.87 19.96 -10.43
C GLN A 220 -20.34 19.91 -10.58
N MET A 221 -19.78 19.96 -11.79
CA MET A 221 -18.33 19.86 -11.99
C MET A 221 -17.53 21.01 -11.35
N GLU A 222 -18.07 22.23 -11.29
CA GLU A 222 -17.41 23.32 -10.55
C GLU A 222 -17.37 23.07 -9.04
N LYS A 223 -18.42 22.46 -8.49
CA LYS A 223 -18.43 21.99 -7.10
C LYS A 223 -17.34 20.93 -6.91
N PHE A 224 -17.23 19.94 -7.80
CA PHE A 224 -16.20 18.91 -7.75
C PHE A 224 -14.80 19.51 -7.68
N TYR A 225 -14.48 20.47 -8.54
CA TYR A 225 -13.16 21.11 -8.51
C TYR A 225 -12.91 21.90 -7.22
N THR A 226 -13.94 22.54 -6.68
CA THR A 226 -13.86 23.19 -5.36
C THR A 226 -13.59 22.16 -4.26
N ASP A 227 -14.27 21.02 -4.30
CA ASP A 227 -14.09 19.93 -3.35
C ASP A 227 -12.72 19.27 -3.49
N CYS A 228 -12.14 19.16 -4.70
CA CYS A 228 -10.75 18.73 -4.90
C CYS A 228 -9.76 19.66 -4.20
N GLN A 229 -9.97 20.98 -4.23
CA GLN A 229 -9.11 21.89 -3.48
C GLN A 229 -9.23 21.65 -1.96
N ARG A 230 -10.43 21.35 -1.46
CA ARG A 230 -10.65 20.98 -0.05
C ARG A 230 -9.93 19.66 0.32
N VAL A 231 -9.83 18.68 -0.61
CA VAL A 231 -9.03 17.46 -0.44
C VAL A 231 -7.55 17.81 -0.28
N VAL A 232 -7.02 18.64 -1.16
CA VAL A 232 -5.62 19.11 -1.12
C VAL A 232 -5.33 19.81 0.21
N ASP A 233 -6.19 20.75 0.60
CA ASP A 233 -6.06 21.51 1.85
C ASP A 233 -6.15 20.60 3.08
N ALA A 234 -7.05 19.63 3.07
CA ALA A 234 -7.22 18.69 4.17
C ALA A 234 -6.00 17.77 4.33
N LEU A 235 -5.51 17.20 3.22
CA LEU A 235 -4.38 16.27 3.25
C LEU A 235 -3.10 16.99 3.69
N PHE A 236 -2.80 18.15 3.09
CA PHE A 236 -1.56 18.88 3.38
C PHE A 236 -1.63 19.79 4.62
N ALA A 237 -2.74 19.80 5.34
CA ALA A 237 -2.81 20.37 6.70
C ALA A 237 -2.35 19.39 7.80
N HIS A 238 -2.15 18.10 7.48
CA HIS A 238 -1.78 17.06 8.45
C HIS A 238 -0.31 16.65 8.28
N GLU A 239 0.44 16.62 9.39
CA GLU A 239 1.77 16.00 9.37
C GLU A 239 1.66 14.45 9.27
N PRO A 240 2.57 13.80 8.52
CA PRO A 240 3.77 14.33 7.85
C PRO A 240 3.54 14.88 6.43
N PHE A 241 2.31 14.87 5.91
CA PHE A 241 2.02 15.33 4.54
C PHE A 241 2.32 16.82 4.34
N THR A 242 2.12 17.67 5.36
CA THR A 242 2.48 19.09 5.32
C THR A 242 3.95 19.29 4.95
N SER A 243 4.83 18.58 5.65
CA SER A 243 6.29 18.64 5.41
C SER A 243 6.71 18.01 4.08
N MET A 244 5.89 17.14 3.51
CA MET A 244 6.18 16.40 2.27
C MET A 244 5.36 16.87 1.06
N LYS A 245 4.56 17.93 1.17
CA LYS A 245 3.63 18.36 0.13
C LYS A 245 4.26 18.61 -1.25
N SER A 246 5.53 19.01 -1.29
CA SER A 246 6.28 19.21 -2.54
C SER A 246 6.63 17.89 -3.25
N ARG A 247 6.36 16.76 -2.65
CA ARG A 247 6.62 15.41 -3.20
C ARG A 247 5.38 14.78 -3.82
N PHE A 248 4.28 15.52 -3.90
CA PHE A 248 3.01 15.05 -4.46
C PHE A 248 2.55 15.98 -5.58
N ASN A 249 1.99 15.40 -6.63
CA ASN A 249 1.10 16.06 -7.55
C ASN A 249 -0.33 15.59 -7.28
N VAL A 250 -1.32 16.45 -7.51
CA VAL A 250 -2.73 16.07 -7.38
C VAL A 250 -3.49 16.49 -8.63
N VAL A 251 -4.10 15.51 -9.29
CA VAL A 251 -4.87 15.70 -10.50
C VAL A 251 -6.35 15.43 -10.23
N ALA A 252 -7.23 16.37 -10.61
CA ALA A 252 -8.67 16.23 -10.56
C ALA A 252 -9.18 15.70 -11.90
N VAL A 253 -9.95 14.59 -11.88
CA VAL A 253 -10.48 13.90 -13.05
C VAL A 253 -12.00 14.04 -13.05
N ALA A 254 -12.55 14.79 -14.02
CA ALA A 254 -13.96 15.12 -14.11
C ALA A 254 -14.77 13.95 -14.75
N ALA A 255 -15.04 12.92 -13.96
CA ALA A 255 -15.88 11.80 -14.34
C ALA A 255 -17.36 12.14 -14.05
N GLU A 256 -18.12 12.45 -15.09
CA GLU A 256 -19.53 12.78 -14.97
C GLU A 256 -20.35 11.57 -14.56
N SER A 257 -21.28 11.78 -13.61
CA SER A 257 -22.32 10.84 -13.21
C SER A 257 -23.68 11.27 -13.77
N ALA A 258 -24.51 10.31 -14.17
CA ALA A 258 -25.88 10.61 -14.60
C ALA A 258 -26.73 11.10 -13.44
N ASP A 259 -26.54 10.52 -12.25
CA ASP A 259 -27.24 10.88 -11.03
C ASP A 259 -26.31 11.51 -10.00
N SER A 260 -26.87 12.39 -9.16
CA SER A 260 -26.13 13.02 -8.05
C SER A 260 -26.11 12.13 -6.81
N GLY A 261 -24.94 11.99 -6.21
CA GLY A 261 -24.70 11.19 -5.00
C GLY A 261 -24.55 9.70 -5.28
N PRO A 262 -24.12 8.91 -4.25
CA PRO A 262 -23.94 7.47 -4.36
C PRO A 262 -25.24 6.70 -4.17
N SER A 263 -25.23 5.40 -4.50
CA SER A 263 -26.32 4.50 -4.12
C SER A 263 -26.38 4.27 -2.60
N ILE A 264 -27.60 4.16 -2.05
CA ILE A 264 -27.88 3.89 -0.64
C ILE A 264 -28.87 2.73 -0.55
N PRO A 265 -28.40 1.47 -0.63
CA PRO A 265 -29.23 0.27 -0.75
C PRO A 265 -30.26 0.11 0.36
N HIS A 266 -29.91 0.33 1.65
CA HIS A 266 -30.85 0.19 2.77
C HIS A 266 -32.03 1.20 2.72
N LEU A 267 -31.91 2.28 1.93
CA LEU A 267 -33.00 3.23 1.66
C LEU A 267 -33.68 2.96 0.31
N GLY A 268 -33.32 1.89 -0.40
CA GLY A 268 -33.83 1.58 -1.73
C GLY A 268 -33.43 2.60 -2.81
N ARG A 269 -32.38 3.41 -2.56
CA ARG A 269 -31.89 4.42 -3.51
C ARG A 269 -30.74 3.85 -4.32
N TRP A 270 -30.94 3.75 -5.63
CA TRP A 270 -29.95 3.30 -6.61
C TRP A 270 -29.67 4.43 -7.59
N GLN A 271 -28.39 4.78 -7.75
CA GLN A 271 -27.89 5.89 -8.56
C GLN A 271 -26.96 5.38 -9.66
N SER A 272 -27.10 5.96 -10.85
CA SER A 272 -26.19 5.70 -11.98
C SER A 272 -25.03 6.69 -11.93
N THR A 273 -23.91 6.26 -11.38
CA THR A 273 -22.74 7.12 -11.14
C THR A 273 -21.50 6.68 -11.90
N ALA A 274 -20.45 7.49 -11.87
CA ALA A 274 -19.25 7.29 -12.69
C ALA A 274 -18.57 5.92 -12.42
N VAL A 275 -18.47 5.49 -11.17
CA VAL A 275 -17.86 4.21 -10.78
C VAL A 275 -18.75 3.36 -9.87
N GLY A 276 -20.03 3.71 -9.74
CA GLY A 276 -21.03 2.89 -9.05
C GLY A 276 -20.75 2.72 -7.55
N THR A 277 -20.29 3.76 -6.85
CA THR A 277 -20.12 3.69 -5.40
C THR A 277 -21.44 3.50 -4.69
N HIS A 278 -21.43 2.72 -3.63
CA HIS A 278 -22.58 2.50 -2.77
C HIS A 278 -22.20 2.35 -1.31
N TYR A 279 -23.09 2.82 -0.44
CA TYR A 279 -23.10 2.45 0.98
C TYR A 279 -23.48 0.98 1.14
N ASP A 280 -23.52 0.52 2.36
CA ASP A 280 -23.87 -0.87 2.68
C ASP A 280 -22.93 -1.92 2.08
N THR A 281 -21.70 -1.54 1.76
CA THR A 281 -20.65 -2.51 1.41
C THR A 281 -20.50 -3.50 2.55
N PHE A 282 -20.64 -4.79 2.26
CA PHE A 282 -20.66 -5.89 3.24
C PHE A 282 -21.67 -5.68 4.38
N TYR A 283 -22.85 -5.08 4.04
CA TYR A 283 -23.93 -4.76 4.97
C TYR A 283 -23.59 -3.75 6.06
N SER A 284 -22.47 -3.03 5.93
CA SER A 284 -22.09 -1.92 6.82
C SER A 284 -22.55 -0.59 6.21
N ASN A 285 -23.50 0.08 6.86
CA ASN A 285 -24.07 1.35 6.38
C ASN A 285 -23.10 2.54 6.34
N ARG A 286 -21.92 2.40 6.92
CA ARG A 286 -20.84 3.39 6.88
C ARG A 286 -19.78 3.09 5.83
N TYR A 287 -19.76 1.83 5.33
CA TYR A 287 -18.73 1.41 4.40
C TYR A 287 -19.16 1.75 2.98
N LEU A 288 -18.49 2.76 2.42
CA LEU A 288 -18.74 3.31 1.10
C LEU A 288 -17.63 2.91 0.15
N MET A 289 -17.93 2.04 -0.82
CA MET A 289 -16.93 1.53 -1.77
C MET A 289 -17.49 1.39 -3.18
N THR A 290 -16.60 1.17 -4.13
CA THR A 290 -16.93 0.69 -5.49
C THR A 290 -16.39 -0.72 -5.70
N HIS A 291 -17.12 -1.52 -6.46
CA HIS A 291 -16.71 -2.85 -6.92
C HIS A 291 -16.17 -2.83 -8.36
N ASP A 292 -16.32 -1.70 -9.09
CA ASP A 292 -16.00 -1.63 -10.52
C ASP A 292 -14.63 -0.99 -10.77
N MET A 293 -13.58 -1.71 -10.37
CA MET A 293 -12.20 -1.26 -10.60
C MET A 293 -11.82 -1.19 -12.07
N HIS A 294 -12.37 -2.07 -12.91
CA HIS A 294 -12.11 -1.98 -14.36
C HIS A 294 -12.59 -0.65 -14.92
N ARG A 295 -13.82 -0.22 -14.56
CA ARG A 295 -14.38 1.06 -14.99
C ARG A 295 -13.59 2.24 -14.43
N LEU A 296 -13.20 2.20 -13.15
CA LEU A 296 -12.37 3.23 -12.54
C LEU A 296 -11.05 3.43 -13.31
N TYR A 297 -10.37 2.34 -13.66
CA TYR A 297 -9.14 2.40 -14.45
C TYR A 297 -9.38 2.76 -15.92
N ASP A 298 -10.57 2.48 -16.49
CA ASP A 298 -10.94 2.96 -17.82
C ASP A 298 -11.08 4.49 -17.85
N LEU A 299 -11.68 5.09 -16.80
CA LEU A 299 -11.79 6.54 -16.64
C LEU A 299 -10.43 7.23 -16.46
N LEU A 300 -9.48 6.55 -15.80
CA LEU A 300 -8.14 7.06 -15.54
C LEU A 300 -7.13 6.77 -16.67
N ALA A 301 -7.56 6.11 -17.76
CA ALA A 301 -6.67 5.72 -18.83
C ALA A 301 -5.97 6.93 -19.49
N GLY A 302 -4.64 6.93 -19.50
CA GLY A 302 -3.80 7.99 -20.04
C GLY A 302 -3.56 9.18 -19.08
N ILE A 303 -4.15 9.17 -17.89
CA ILE A 303 -3.92 10.17 -16.83
C ILE A 303 -2.81 9.64 -15.91
N PRO A 304 -1.81 10.46 -15.54
CA PRO A 304 -0.78 10.06 -14.59
C PRO A 304 -1.37 9.84 -13.18
N PHE A 305 -1.14 8.67 -12.58
CA PHE A 305 -1.46 8.42 -11.18
C PHE A 305 -0.71 7.20 -10.63
N GLU A 306 -0.47 7.21 -9.33
CA GLU A 306 -0.02 6.07 -8.52
C GLU A 306 -1.05 5.71 -7.45
N HIS A 307 -1.76 6.71 -6.91
CA HIS A 307 -2.82 6.50 -5.92
C HIS A 307 -4.12 7.19 -6.36
N ILE A 308 -5.24 6.60 -5.96
CA ILE A 308 -6.58 7.04 -6.36
C ILE A 308 -7.37 7.46 -5.12
N ILE A 309 -8.03 8.62 -5.23
CA ILE A 309 -9.05 9.09 -4.28
C ILE A 309 -10.37 9.22 -5.05
N VAL A 310 -11.35 8.39 -4.75
CA VAL A 310 -12.71 8.54 -5.25
C VAL A 310 -13.45 9.49 -4.33
N LEU A 311 -13.71 10.70 -4.82
CA LEU A 311 -14.41 11.75 -4.07
C LEU A 311 -15.90 11.68 -4.37
N VAL A 312 -16.69 11.29 -3.38
CA VAL A 312 -18.12 11.03 -3.52
C VAL A 312 -18.93 12.23 -3.07
N ASN A 313 -19.82 12.73 -3.93
CA ASN A 313 -20.72 13.84 -3.66
C ASN A 313 -21.81 13.45 -2.66
N SER A 314 -21.51 13.49 -1.38
CA SER A 314 -22.42 13.08 -0.29
C SER A 314 -22.08 13.79 1.01
N ASP A 315 -23.12 14.09 1.79
CA ASP A 315 -23.06 14.62 3.17
C ASP A 315 -23.19 13.53 4.24
N ILE A 316 -23.38 12.28 3.83
CA ILE A 316 -23.47 11.14 4.74
C ILE A 316 -22.07 10.64 5.09
N TYR A 317 -21.86 10.27 6.37
CA TYR A 317 -20.59 9.67 6.82
C TYR A 317 -20.29 8.38 6.07
N GLY A 318 -19.10 8.28 5.49
CA GLY A 318 -18.63 7.06 4.85
C GLY A 318 -17.28 7.24 4.20
N GLY A 319 -16.62 6.12 4.01
CA GLY A 319 -15.32 6.03 3.38
C GLY A 319 -14.79 4.60 3.42
N GLY A 320 -13.59 4.41 2.89
CA GLY A 320 -12.82 3.20 2.92
C GLY A 320 -11.46 3.39 2.27
N GLY A 321 -10.45 2.72 2.76
CA GLY A 321 -9.08 2.79 2.24
C GLY A 321 -8.46 1.40 2.14
N ILE A 322 -8.01 1.01 0.95
CA ILE A 322 -7.40 -0.30 0.67
C ILE A 322 -5.98 -0.09 0.18
N TYR A 323 -5.02 -0.72 0.84
CA TYR A 323 -3.59 -0.54 0.58
C TYR A 323 -3.24 -0.70 -0.90
N ASN A 324 -2.60 0.35 -1.42
CA ASN A 324 -2.11 0.46 -2.80
C ASN A 324 -3.17 0.11 -3.85
N HIS A 325 -4.44 0.44 -3.55
CA HIS A 325 -5.60 0.17 -4.38
C HIS A 325 -6.45 1.42 -4.57
N LEU A 326 -7.19 1.88 -3.55
CA LEU A 326 -7.93 3.14 -3.61
C LEU A 326 -8.29 3.68 -2.22
N THR A 327 -8.59 4.98 -2.18
CA THR A 327 -9.28 5.67 -1.08
C THR A 327 -10.65 6.11 -1.57
N VAL A 328 -11.70 5.93 -0.77
CA VAL A 328 -13.03 6.49 -1.01
C VAL A 328 -13.39 7.39 0.15
N THR A 329 -13.94 8.57 -0.11
CA THR A 329 -14.40 9.50 0.93
C THR A 329 -15.53 10.38 0.41
N THR A 330 -16.40 10.86 1.32
CA THR A 330 -17.48 11.79 0.99
C THR A 330 -17.00 13.24 1.04
N SER A 331 -17.60 14.14 0.26
CA SER A 331 -17.16 15.54 0.15
C SER A 331 -17.73 16.46 1.23
N ASP A 332 -18.96 16.24 1.68
CA ASP A 332 -19.71 17.26 2.44
C ASP A 332 -20.02 16.90 3.90
N HIS A 333 -19.61 15.69 4.35
CA HIS A 333 -19.78 15.33 5.75
C HIS A 333 -18.89 16.21 6.65
N PRO A 334 -19.35 16.69 7.83
CA PRO A 334 -18.57 17.52 8.73
C PRO A 334 -17.21 16.93 9.13
N MET A 335 -17.08 15.59 9.18
CA MET A 335 -15.83 14.89 9.47
C MET A 335 -15.01 14.55 8.20
N PHE A 336 -15.34 15.15 7.06
CA PHE A 336 -14.66 14.89 5.78
C PHE A 336 -13.13 14.88 5.89
N ARG A 337 -12.55 15.94 6.50
CA ARG A 337 -11.09 16.09 6.58
C ARG A 337 -10.43 14.94 7.35
N GLN A 338 -11.06 14.53 8.45
CA GLN A 338 -10.55 13.48 9.32
C GLN A 338 -10.66 12.11 8.65
N VAL A 339 -11.81 11.82 8.04
CA VAL A 339 -12.06 10.57 7.32
C VAL A 339 -11.11 10.44 6.14
N LEU A 340 -10.99 11.47 5.29
CA LEU A 340 -10.06 11.47 4.17
C LEU A 340 -8.63 11.06 4.60
N VAL A 341 -8.10 11.71 5.64
CA VAL A 341 -6.72 11.48 6.08
C VAL A 341 -6.56 10.10 6.71
N HIS A 342 -7.57 9.58 7.40
CA HIS A 342 -7.61 8.23 7.95
C HIS A 342 -7.60 7.19 6.83
N GLU A 343 -8.55 7.27 5.89
CA GLU A 343 -8.67 6.32 4.78
C GLU A 343 -7.46 6.36 3.84
N PHE A 344 -6.89 7.55 3.65
CA PHE A 344 -5.63 7.68 2.90
C PHE A 344 -4.46 7.03 3.64
N GLY A 345 -4.45 7.03 4.96
CA GLY A 345 -3.46 6.30 5.77
C GLY A 345 -3.46 4.79 5.47
N HIS A 346 -4.64 4.17 5.37
CA HIS A 346 -4.79 2.78 4.92
C HIS A 346 -4.28 2.58 3.51
N ALA A 347 -4.84 3.34 2.56
CA ALA A 347 -4.56 3.13 1.14
C ALA A 347 -3.11 3.44 0.75
N TYR A 348 -2.52 4.46 1.34
CA TYR A 348 -1.18 4.93 0.98
C TYR A 348 -0.06 4.17 1.68
N ALA A 349 -0.16 3.96 2.99
CA ALA A 349 0.91 3.40 3.81
C ALA A 349 0.56 2.07 4.49
N GLY A 350 -0.58 1.46 4.14
CA GLY A 350 -1.00 0.18 4.70
C GLY A 350 -1.15 0.23 6.22
N LEU A 351 -1.55 1.38 6.78
CA LEU A 351 -1.81 1.47 8.20
C LEU A 351 -3.07 0.67 8.55
N GLY A 352 -3.01 -0.13 9.59
CA GLY A 352 -4.17 -0.83 10.14
C GLY A 352 -4.98 0.07 11.07
N ASP A 353 -6.26 -0.27 11.28
CA ASP A 353 -7.11 0.37 12.28
C ASP A 353 -6.59 0.11 13.69
N GLU A 354 -6.45 1.18 14.49
CA GLU A 354 -6.00 1.08 15.88
C GLU A 354 -7.17 1.02 16.88
N TYR A 355 -8.42 1.10 16.40
CA TYR A 355 -9.60 0.88 17.24
C TYR A 355 -9.95 -0.60 17.36
N PHE A 356 -10.76 -0.93 18.39
CA PHE A 356 -11.18 -2.28 18.70
C PHE A 356 -12.57 -2.28 19.36
N TYR A 357 -13.18 -3.44 19.39
CA TYR A 357 -14.47 -3.70 20.02
C TYR A 357 -14.32 -4.83 21.04
N ASP A 358 -15.01 -4.74 22.17
CA ASP A 358 -14.89 -5.73 23.26
C ASP A 358 -15.53 -7.09 22.91
N ASP A 359 -16.43 -7.10 21.94
CA ASP A 359 -17.22 -8.26 21.49
C ASP A 359 -16.88 -8.70 20.04
N SER A 360 -15.76 -8.27 19.48
CA SER A 360 -15.34 -8.71 18.16
C SER A 360 -14.91 -10.17 18.16
N TYR A 361 -15.61 -10.99 17.38
CA TYR A 361 -15.30 -12.40 17.14
C TYR A 361 -14.41 -12.62 15.91
N GLU A 362 -14.13 -11.58 15.15
CA GLU A 362 -13.36 -11.66 13.92
C GLU A 362 -11.86 -11.65 14.22
N THR A 363 -11.16 -12.72 13.86
CA THR A 363 -9.72 -12.84 14.00
C THR A 363 -9.02 -12.54 12.67
N MET A 364 -9.01 -11.27 12.26
CA MET A 364 -8.23 -10.81 11.10
C MET A 364 -6.73 -10.86 11.40
N TYR A 365 -6.34 -10.88 12.66
CA TYR A 365 -4.96 -10.88 13.12
C TYR A 365 -4.71 -12.10 14.03
N PRO A 366 -4.39 -13.27 13.44
CA PRO A 366 -4.10 -14.47 14.21
C PRO A 366 -2.90 -14.28 15.14
N ALA A 367 -2.97 -14.80 16.37
CA ALA A 367 -1.94 -14.59 17.39
C ALA A 367 -0.58 -15.23 17.04
N ASP A 368 -0.53 -16.16 16.09
CA ASP A 368 0.67 -16.83 15.61
C ASP A 368 1.35 -16.13 14.42
N THR A 369 0.74 -15.07 13.90
CA THR A 369 1.18 -14.36 12.71
C THR A 369 1.41 -12.87 13.00
N GLU A 370 2.56 -12.33 12.60
CA GLU A 370 2.79 -10.90 12.68
C GLU A 370 2.05 -10.17 11.55
N PRO A 371 1.20 -9.17 11.85
CA PRO A 371 0.53 -8.35 10.83
C PRO A 371 1.53 -7.72 9.88
N TRP A 372 1.18 -7.58 8.61
CA TRP A 372 2.02 -6.85 7.66
C TRP A 372 1.89 -5.32 7.85
N GLU A 373 0.83 -4.84 8.44
CA GLU A 373 0.56 -3.42 8.74
C GLU A 373 1.63 -2.88 9.70
N PRO A 374 2.24 -1.71 9.39
CA PRO A 374 3.40 -1.23 10.15
C PRO A 374 3.08 -0.74 11.56
N ASN A 375 1.81 -0.44 11.85
CA ASN A 375 1.34 0.08 13.14
C ASN A 375 0.55 -0.92 13.99
N LEU A 376 0.52 -2.20 13.60
CA LEU A 376 -0.06 -3.29 14.38
C LEU A 376 0.98 -4.37 14.65
N THR A 377 0.86 -5.06 15.80
CA THR A 377 1.70 -6.22 16.13
C THR A 377 0.93 -7.21 17.00
N THR A 378 1.21 -8.49 16.81
CA THR A 378 0.83 -9.58 17.72
C THR A 378 1.98 -9.95 18.66
N LEU A 379 3.07 -9.19 18.65
CA LEU A 379 4.34 -9.45 19.34
C LEU A 379 5.10 -10.67 18.81
N LYS A 380 4.66 -11.28 17.72
CA LYS A 380 5.32 -12.45 17.15
C LYS A 380 6.68 -12.11 16.57
N ASP A 381 6.77 -10.96 15.88
CA ASP A 381 8.02 -10.39 15.37
C ASP A 381 8.05 -8.86 15.60
N PHE A 382 7.87 -8.47 16.86
CA PHE A 382 7.83 -7.06 17.24
C PHE A 382 9.12 -6.30 16.87
N GLY A 383 10.25 -6.99 16.79
CA GLY A 383 11.52 -6.39 16.36
C GLY A 383 11.47 -5.76 14.96
N SER A 384 10.63 -6.27 14.07
CA SER A 384 10.41 -5.73 12.72
C SER A 384 9.51 -4.49 12.68
N LYS A 385 8.85 -4.12 13.80
CA LYS A 385 7.85 -3.06 13.89
C LYS A 385 8.45 -1.74 14.39
N TRP A 386 8.12 -1.34 15.60
CA TRP A 386 8.56 -0.08 16.21
C TRP A 386 9.34 -0.25 17.52
N ALA A 387 9.90 -1.44 17.73
CA ALA A 387 10.71 -1.71 18.93
C ALA A 387 11.87 -0.72 19.10
N ASP A 388 12.44 -0.26 17.98
CA ASP A 388 13.49 0.75 17.91
C ASP A 388 13.07 2.17 18.34
N MET A 389 11.76 2.42 18.42
CA MET A 389 11.20 3.72 18.83
C MET A 389 10.74 3.74 20.31
N LEU A 390 10.79 2.60 21.00
CA LEU A 390 10.36 2.53 22.38
C LEU A 390 11.35 3.25 23.30
N PRO A 391 10.87 4.12 24.21
CA PRO A 391 11.69 4.57 25.32
C PRO A 391 12.25 3.39 26.12
N LYS A 392 13.46 3.55 26.66
CA LYS A 392 14.07 2.52 27.51
C LYS A 392 13.13 2.14 28.65
N ASP A 393 13.09 0.85 28.97
CA ASP A 393 12.26 0.28 30.06
C ASP A 393 10.74 0.47 29.89
N THR A 394 10.25 0.71 28.66
CA THR A 394 8.80 0.75 28.39
C THR A 394 8.18 -0.63 28.65
N PRO A 395 7.17 -0.73 29.55
CA PRO A 395 6.50 -2.01 29.79
C PRO A 395 5.69 -2.49 28.57
N ILE A 396 5.68 -3.80 28.35
CA ILE A 396 4.89 -4.46 27.31
C ILE A 396 3.96 -5.49 27.97
N PRO A 397 2.62 -5.33 27.90
CA PRO A 397 1.91 -4.16 27.33
C PRO A 397 2.13 -2.88 28.13
N THR A 398 2.04 -1.74 27.42
CA THR A 398 2.16 -0.42 28.02
C THR A 398 0.85 -0.02 28.71
N PRO A 399 0.84 0.30 30.01
CA PRO A 399 -0.38 0.72 30.67
C PRO A 399 -0.86 2.08 30.12
N PRO A 400 -2.18 2.24 29.88
CA PRO A 400 -2.74 3.49 29.41
C PRO A 400 -2.58 4.59 30.46
N ALA A 401 -2.29 5.80 30.01
CA ALA A 401 -2.31 6.99 30.84
C ALA A 401 -3.76 7.49 31.02
N LYS A 402 -4.00 8.22 32.10
CA LYS A 402 -5.27 8.92 32.28
C LYS A 402 -5.32 10.12 31.31
N ILE A 403 -6.21 10.06 30.34
CA ILE A 403 -6.47 11.11 29.36
C ILE A 403 -7.95 11.48 29.36
N PRO A 404 -8.33 12.68 28.87
CA PRO A 404 -9.74 13.04 28.68
C PRO A 404 -10.45 12.03 27.75
N ASP A 405 -11.72 11.75 28.04
CA ASP A 405 -12.59 11.01 27.08
C ASP A 405 -12.79 11.91 25.84
N TYR A 406 -12.31 11.49 24.70
CA TYR A 406 -12.35 12.24 23.44
C TYR A 406 -13.77 12.71 23.07
N ARG A 407 -14.79 11.94 23.44
CA ARG A 407 -16.21 12.28 23.23
C ARG A 407 -16.71 13.44 24.09
N LYS A 408 -15.96 13.80 25.13
CA LYS A 408 -16.32 14.82 26.12
C LYS A 408 -15.38 16.01 26.14
N VAL A 409 -14.36 16.03 25.28
CA VAL A 409 -13.40 17.14 25.16
C VAL A 409 -14.12 18.42 24.78
N LYS A 410 -14.02 19.45 25.63
CA LYS A 410 -14.65 20.76 25.43
C LYS A 410 -13.65 21.91 25.47
N THR A 411 -12.54 21.75 26.18
CA THR A 411 -11.55 22.80 26.35
C THR A 411 -10.30 22.55 25.52
N GLU A 412 -9.59 23.64 25.22
CA GLU A 412 -8.32 23.56 24.52
C GLU A 412 -7.26 22.79 25.33
N ALA A 413 -7.25 22.93 26.65
CA ALA A 413 -6.34 22.17 27.50
C ALA A 413 -6.59 20.66 27.45
N GLU A 414 -7.85 20.22 27.42
CA GLU A 414 -8.21 18.80 27.24
C GLU A 414 -7.80 18.29 25.85
N ARG A 415 -7.96 19.11 24.81
CA ARG A 415 -7.54 18.79 23.45
C ARG A 415 -6.02 18.61 23.36
N GLN A 416 -5.26 19.51 23.98
CA GLN A 416 -3.80 19.41 24.06
C GLN A 416 -3.35 18.14 24.81
N GLN A 417 -4.04 17.77 25.89
CA GLN A 417 -3.75 16.50 26.60
C GLN A 417 -4.04 15.28 25.70
N LEU A 418 -5.15 15.30 24.97
CA LEU A 418 -5.49 14.23 24.05
C LEU A 418 -4.45 14.12 22.92
N ASN A 419 -4.08 15.25 22.31
CA ASN A 419 -3.06 15.29 21.27
C ASN A 419 -1.67 14.88 21.80
N ALA A 420 -1.32 15.25 23.03
CA ALA A 420 -0.06 14.81 23.66
C ALA A 420 0.00 13.28 23.83
N ALA A 421 -1.13 12.63 24.08
CA ALA A 421 -1.18 11.17 24.18
C ALA A 421 -0.84 10.46 22.87
N THR A 422 -1.03 11.11 21.71
CA THR A 422 -0.64 10.57 20.41
C THR A 422 0.87 10.46 20.24
N GLN A 423 1.64 11.27 20.96
CA GLN A 423 3.10 11.33 20.83
C GLN A 423 3.83 10.32 21.72
N ARG A 424 3.12 9.68 22.66
CA ARG A 424 3.72 8.67 23.54
C ARG A 424 3.76 7.31 22.83
N VAL A 425 4.94 6.92 22.37
CA VAL A 425 5.15 5.58 21.80
C VAL A 425 5.19 4.53 22.90
N GLY A 426 4.44 3.45 22.70
CA GLY A 426 4.35 2.30 23.60
C GLY A 426 3.88 1.06 22.85
N VAL A 427 3.35 0.09 23.60
CA VAL A 427 2.75 -1.14 23.05
C VAL A 427 1.43 -1.35 23.80
N PHE A 428 0.37 -0.71 23.27
CA PHE A 428 -0.94 -0.67 23.92
C PHE A 428 -1.82 -1.81 23.39
N GLU A 429 -2.36 -2.64 24.27
CA GLU A 429 -3.24 -3.74 23.88
C GLU A 429 -4.55 -3.21 23.29
N GLY A 430 -5.04 -3.89 22.27
CA GLY A 430 -6.21 -3.55 21.45
C GLY A 430 -5.84 -2.80 20.18
N GLY A 431 -6.35 -3.28 19.04
CA GLY A 431 -6.16 -2.77 17.68
C GLY A 431 -6.67 -3.78 16.67
N GLY A 432 -6.80 -3.40 15.40
CA GLY A 432 -7.27 -4.32 14.35
C GLY A 432 -8.62 -4.95 14.69
N TYR A 433 -9.54 -4.16 15.24
CA TYR A 433 -10.86 -4.57 15.73
C TYR A 433 -10.85 -5.50 16.94
N GLN A 434 -9.70 -6.03 17.38
CA GLN A 434 -9.55 -7.01 18.45
C GLN A 434 -9.10 -6.32 19.76
N SER A 435 -9.81 -6.57 20.87
CA SER A 435 -9.48 -6.01 22.19
C SER A 435 -8.26 -6.69 22.83
N LYS A 436 -7.90 -7.91 22.38
CA LYS A 436 -6.84 -8.74 22.96
C LYS A 436 -5.93 -9.31 21.88
N GLY A 437 -4.65 -9.47 22.24
CA GLY A 437 -3.65 -10.17 21.40
C GLY A 437 -3.11 -9.36 20.23
N VAL A 438 -3.67 -8.19 19.96
CA VAL A 438 -3.17 -7.22 18.97
C VAL A 438 -2.82 -5.93 19.70
N TYR A 439 -1.72 -5.31 19.29
CA TYR A 439 -1.18 -4.12 19.98
C TYR A 439 -0.94 -3.01 18.97
N ARG A 440 -1.12 -1.77 19.43
CA ARG A 440 -0.92 -0.53 18.68
C ARG A 440 0.15 0.35 19.33
N PRO A 441 0.76 1.30 18.58
CA PRO A 441 1.93 2.06 19.04
C PRO A 441 1.63 3.22 19.99
N ALA A 442 0.41 3.75 19.98
CA ALA A 442 0.01 4.88 20.80
C ALA A 442 -1.35 4.64 21.44
N GLN A 443 -1.62 5.32 22.55
CA GLN A 443 -2.91 5.23 23.21
C GLN A 443 -4.02 5.80 22.30
N GLU A 444 -3.76 6.93 21.68
CA GLU A 444 -4.63 7.59 20.70
C GLU A 444 -3.84 7.94 19.43
N CYS A 445 -4.49 7.89 18.29
CA CYS A 445 -3.91 8.14 16.96
C CYS A 445 -5.02 8.50 15.98
N ARG A 446 -4.68 9.17 14.87
CA ARG A 446 -5.59 9.36 13.73
C ARG A 446 -6.16 8.01 13.23
N MET A 447 -5.38 6.94 13.28
CA MET A 447 -5.85 5.60 12.90
C MET A 447 -6.77 4.93 13.94
N LYS A 448 -7.10 5.63 15.03
CA LYS A 448 -8.00 5.13 16.08
C LYS A 448 -9.25 5.99 16.23
N ILE A 449 -9.09 7.31 16.29
CA ILE A 449 -10.20 8.26 16.51
C ILE A 449 -10.05 9.52 15.67
N ASN A 450 -11.17 10.09 15.26
CA ASN A 450 -11.21 11.30 14.44
C ASN A 450 -10.92 12.61 15.23
N GLU A 451 -11.00 12.57 16.55
CA GLU A 451 -10.86 13.72 17.42
C GLU A 451 -9.42 14.16 17.67
N VAL A 452 -8.43 13.28 17.41
CA VAL A 452 -7.01 13.68 17.46
C VAL A 452 -6.57 14.28 16.13
N GLU A 453 -5.66 15.26 16.21
CA GLU A 453 -5.22 16.02 15.03
C GLU A 453 -4.15 15.31 14.22
N ASN A 454 -3.39 14.40 14.85
CA ASN A 454 -2.16 13.89 14.28
C ASN A 454 -2.10 12.36 14.23
N PHE A 455 -1.32 11.85 13.29
CA PHE A 455 -0.79 10.50 13.37
C PHE A 455 0.20 10.36 14.53
N CYS A 456 0.26 9.19 15.14
CA CYS A 456 1.32 8.89 16.12
C CYS A 456 2.69 8.79 15.41
N PRO A 457 3.82 8.85 16.16
CA PRO A 457 5.15 8.81 15.56
C PRO A 457 5.42 7.57 14.68
N VAL A 458 4.83 6.42 15.03
CA VAL A 458 5.00 5.17 14.26
C VAL A 458 4.26 5.24 12.93
N CYS A 459 2.99 5.69 12.94
CA CYS A 459 2.22 5.91 11.71
C CYS A 459 2.87 6.97 10.83
N SER A 460 3.33 8.08 11.42
CA SER A 460 4.07 9.13 10.70
C SER A 460 5.34 8.58 10.04
N ARG A 461 6.11 7.73 10.75
CA ARG A 461 7.29 7.05 10.19
C ARG A 461 6.93 6.16 9.00
N ALA A 462 5.81 5.43 9.07
CA ALA A 462 5.36 4.59 7.96
C ALA A 462 5.03 5.43 6.72
N LEU A 463 4.29 6.54 6.89
CA LEU A 463 3.96 7.49 5.81
C LEU A 463 5.23 8.08 5.18
N VAL A 464 6.20 8.51 5.98
CA VAL A 464 7.49 9.03 5.48
C VAL A 464 8.25 7.94 4.71
N ARG A 465 8.35 6.72 5.24
CA ARG A 465 9.06 5.61 4.58
C ARG A 465 8.46 5.26 3.22
N ILE A 466 7.15 5.25 3.08
CA ILE A 466 6.47 5.02 1.79
C ILE A 466 6.78 6.18 0.84
N THR A 467 6.66 7.44 1.29
CA THR A 467 6.99 8.60 0.45
C THR A 467 8.44 8.55 -0.01
N ASP A 468 9.38 8.22 0.88
CA ASP A 468 10.80 8.04 0.53
C ASP A 468 11.01 6.90 -0.46
N PHE A 469 10.27 5.80 -0.30
CA PHE A 469 10.36 4.67 -1.22
C PHE A 469 10.02 5.07 -2.66
N TYR A 470 8.97 5.87 -2.86
CA TYR A 470 8.53 6.30 -4.18
C TYR A 470 9.40 7.41 -4.77
N THR A 471 9.88 8.37 -3.95
CA THR A 471 10.45 9.64 -4.46
C THR A 471 11.97 9.76 -4.28
N SER A 472 12.64 8.88 -3.50
CA SER A 472 14.09 8.93 -3.35
C SER A 472 14.77 8.53 -4.65
N GLN A 473 15.51 9.46 -5.23
CA GLN A 473 16.43 9.12 -6.31
C GLN A 473 17.61 8.33 -5.74
N HIS A 474 17.99 7.26 -6.40
CA HIS A 474 19.25 6.59 -6.08
C HIS A 474 20.38 7.56 -6.41
N ASN A 475 21.03 8.13 -5.38
CA ASN A 475 22.29 8.83 -5.56
C ASN A 475 23.32 7.81 -6.07
N SER A 476 23.50 7.77 -7.39
CA SER A 476 24.58 7.03 -8.06
C SER A 476 25.97 7.67 -7.84
N HIS A 477 26.13 8.42 -6.74
CA HIS A 477 27.39 9.01 -6.34
C HIS A 477 27.64 8.76 -4.85
N LYS A 478 28.25 7.59 -4.55
CA LYS A 478 29.35 7.47 -3.57
C LYS A 478 30.11 6.17 -3.80
#